data_6a412a52bafd0d1868eb5b0c1b7894e0
#
_entry.id   6a412a52bafd0d1868eb5b0c1b7894e0
#
_cell.length_a   1.000
_cell.length_b   1.000
_cell.length_c   1.000
_cell.angle_alpha   90.00
_cell.angle_beta   90.00
_cell.angle_gamma   90.00
#
_symmetry.space_group_name_H-M   'P 1'
#
loop_
_entity.id
_entity.type
_entity.pdbx_description
1 polymer ?
#
loop_
_entity_poly.entity_id
_entity_poly.type
_entity_poly.pdbx_seq_one_letter_code
_entity_poly.pdbx_strand_id
1 'polypeptide(L)'
;MINSIVSQGLIWAILGLGIFMTFRILDFPDMTTEGSFPLGGAVAVTLITKGVNPLLATLAAIGAGCLAGLATGLLYTKGRIPTLLSGILVMTSCNSVILFVMQRANLGLLGYKKIQEFLPFASGFNEILIGLIFVTLVILGLIFFLDTRLGQAYIATGDNPDMAKSFGINTDRMELMGLVISNGIIALSGALMAQQEGYADASRGIGVIVIGLASLIIGEVLFSNVTLTERLLSIAIGSIAYQFLIWAVIALGINTSYIRIFSALILAICLMIPTF
;
A
#
# COMPACT_ATOMS: atom_id res chain seq x y z
N MET A 1 -6.50 -12.12 -19.58
CA MET A 1 -5.19 -11.47 -19.51
C MET A 1 -5.31 -9.98 -19.16
N ILE A 2 -5.97 -9.16 -20.00
CA ILE A 2 -6.18 -7.72 -19.69
C ILE A 2 -6.89 -7.52 -18.35
N ASN A 3 -7.92 -8.30 -18.07
CA ASN A 3 -8.65 -8.22 -16.79
C ASN A 3 -7.74 -8.44 -15.57
N SER A 4 -6.80 -9.38 -15.64
CA SER A 4 -5.85 -9.65 -14.57
C SER A 4 -4.85 -8.51 -14.36
N ILE A 5 -4.42 -7.84 -15.45
CA ILE A 5 -3.52 -6.68 -15.38
C ILE A 5 -4.24 -5.51 -14.68
N VAL A 6 -5.47 -5.24 -15.08
CA VAL A 6 -6.26 -4.13 -14.51
C VAL A 6 -6.60 -4.40 -13.04
N SER A 7 -7.02 -5.63 -12.69
CA SER A 7 -7.33 -5.98 -11.30
C SER A 7 -6.11 -5.88 -10.38
N GLN A 8 -4.96 -6.37 -10.81
CA GLN A 8 -3.71 -6.19 -10.08
C GLN A 8 -3.30 -4.72 -9.98
N GLY A 9 -3.42 -3.95 -11.08
CA GLY A 9 -3.16 -2.52 -11.08
C GLY A 9 -3.99 -1.76 -10.06
N LEU A 10 -5.28 -2.10 -9.91
CA LEU A 10 -6.16 -1.51 -8.90
C LEU A 10 -5.71 -1.84 -7.47
N ILE A 11 -5.27 -3.05 -7.19
CA ILE A 11 -4.76 -3.41 -5.86
C ILE A 11 -3.45 -2.67 -5.55
N TRP A 12 -2.55 -2.55 -6.54
CA TRP A 12 -1.34 -1.75 -6.39
C TRP A 12 -1.64 -0.25 -6.23
N ALA A 13 -2.79 0.24 -6.77
CA ALA A 13 -3.25 1.60 -6.53
C ALA A 13 -3.52 1.85 -5.04
N ILE A 14 -4.14 0.90 -4.35
CA ILE A 14 -4.37 1.00 -2.90
C ILE A 14 -3.04 1.14 -2.15
N LEU A 15 -2.03 0.34 -2.53
CA LEU A 15 -0.69 0.48 -1.97
C LEU A 15 -0.10 1.86 -2.24
N GLY A 16 -0.17 2.33 -3.50
CA GLY A 16 0.33 3.66 -3.89
C GLY A 16 -0.34 4.79 -3.11
N LEU A 17 -1.65 4.69 -2.85
CA LEU A 17 -2.39 5.63 -2.00
C LEU A 17 -1.91 5.62 -0.55
N GLY A 18 -1.58 4.45 0.01
CA GLY A 18 -0.97 4.35 1.32
C GLY A 18 0.39 5.04 1.38
N ILE A 19 1.27 4.73 0.42
CA ILE A 19 2.61 5.34 0.32
C ILE A 19 2.52 6.85 0.07
N PHE A 20 1.55 7.32 -0.69
CA PHE A 20 1.31 8.75 -0.91
C PHE A 20 1.13 9.50 0.41
N MET A 21 0.42 8.93 1.37
CA MET A 21 0.21 9.54 2.68
C MET A 21 1.53 9.79 3.42
N THR A 22 2.42 8.83 3.47
CA THR A 22 3.67 8.94 4.21
C THR A 22 4.76 9.63 3.41
N PHE A 23 4.99 9.19 2.17
CA PHE A 23 6.11 9.65 1.37
C PHE A 23 5.90 11.05 0.78
N ARG A 24 4.67 11.34 0.30
CA ARG A 24 4.40 12.60 -0.42
C ARG A 24 3.83 13.70 0.47
N ILE A 25 2.98 13.36 1.45
CA ILE A 25 2.39 14.36 2.34
C ILE A 25 3.30 14.62 3.55
N LEU A 26 3.79 13.58 4.25
CA LEU A 26 4.64 13.74 5.44
C LEU A 26 6.13 13.89 5.14
N ASP A 27 6.58 13.63 3.92
CA ASP A 27 8.01 13.50 3.58
C ASP A 27 8.73 12.47 4.48
N PHE A 28 8.04 11.38 4.80
CA PHE A 28 8.49 10.32 5.69
C PHE A 28 8.76 9.04 4.87
N PRO A 29 10.03 8.64 4.65
CA PRO A 29 10.38 7.38 3.98
C PRO A 29 10.09 6.19 4.89
N ASP A 30 8.85 5.66 4.80
CA ASP A 30 8.36 4.58 5.66
C ASP A 30 8.69 3.20 5.10
N MET A 31 9.76 2.58 5.64
CA MET A 31 10.15 1.21 5.30
C MET A 31 9.24 0.15 5.93
N THR A 32 8.35 0.53 6.86
CA THR A 32 7.35 -0.39 7.44
C THR A 32 6.43 -0.97 6.37
N THR A 33 6.24 -0.26 5.25
CA THR A 33 5.48 -0.69 4.07
C THR A 33 5.80 -2.12 3.64
N GLU A 34 7.10 -2.48 3.58
CA GLU A 34 7.55 -3.82 3.20
C GLU A 34 7.20 -4.90 4.23
N GLY A 35 6.93 -4.51 5.47
CA GLY A 35 6.43 -5.39 6.53
C GLY A 35 4.90 -5.44 6.60
N SER A 36 4.24 -4.28 6.50
CA SER A 36 2.78 -4.17 6.63
C SER A 36 2.01 -4.82 5.49
N PHE A 37 2.54 -4.75 4.26
CA PHE A 37 1.93 -5.38 3.10
C PHE A 37 1.83 -6.91 3.25
N PRO A 38 2.93 -7.67 3.45
CA PRO A 38 2.82 -9.12 3.66
C PRO A 38 2.13 -9.49 4.96
N LEU A 39 2.21 -8.64 6.01
CA LEU A 39 1.47 -8.85 7.26
C LEU A 39 -0.04 -8.86 7.03
N GLY A 40 -0.54 -7.91 6.23
CA GLY A 40 -1.95 -7.88 5.84
C GLY A 40 -2.38 -9.15 5.11
N GLY A 41 -1.59 -9.63 4.14
CA GLY A 41 -1.82 -10.88 3.44
C GLY A 41 -1.80 -12.09 4.39
N ALA A 42 -0.81 -12.18 5.26
CA ALA A 42 -0.66 -13.26 6.23
C ALA A 42 -1.85 -13.37 7.20
N VAL A 43 -2.29 -12.24 7.76
CA VAL A 43 -3.44 -12.17 8.67
C VAL A 43 -4.73 -12.57 7.95
N ALA A 44 -4.98 -12.02 6.76
CA ALA A 44 -6.18 -12.32 5.99
C ALA A 44 -6.25 -13.81 5.62
N VAL A 45 -5.18 -14.36 5.04
CA VAL A 45 -5.13 -15.78 4.62
C VAL A 45 -5.25 -16.72 5.81
N THR A 46 -4.58 -16.43 6.92
CA THR A 46 -4.67 -17.28 8.12
C THR A 46 -6.08 -17.28 8.72
N LEU A 47 -6.77 -16.16 8.76
CA LEU A 47 -8.13 -16.09 9.26
C LEU A 47 -9.12 -16.82 8.33
N ILE A 48 -8.97 -16.67 7.03
CA ILE A 48 -9.81 -17.37 6.04
C ILE A 48 -9.62 -18.88 6.14
N THR A 49 -8.40 -19.38 6.30
CA THR A 49 -8.11 -20.81 6.48
C THR A 49 -8.68 -21.37 7.80
N LYS A 50 -8.91 -20.50 8.80
CA LYS A 50 -9.63 -20.83 10.04
C LYS A 50 -11.15 -20.74 9.92
N GLY A 51 -11.69 -20.45 8.73
CA GLY A 51 -13.13 -20.38 8.47
C GLY A 51 -13.78 -19.02 8.75
N VAL A 52 -12.99 -17.98 8.98
CA VAL A 52 -13.49 -16.60 9.13
C VAL A 52 -13.93 -16.04 7.78
N ASN A 53 -15.01 -15.26 7.76
CA ASN A 53 -15.49 -14.58 6.56
C ASN A 53 -14.37 -13.71 5.94
N PRO A 54 -14.12 -13.80 4.62
CA PRO A 54 -13.08 -13.05 3.93
C PRO A 54 -13.12 -11.53 4.16
N LEU A 55 -14.31 -10.95 4.27
CA LEU A 55 -14.47 -9.53 4.56
C LEU A 55 -13.94 -9.17 5.97
N LEU A 56 -14.31 -9.98 6.98
CA LEU A 56 -13.84 -9.78 8.35
C LEU A 56 -12.33 -10.00 8.46
N ALA A 57 -11.81 -10.99 7.73
CA ALA A 57 -10.38 -11.25 7.65
C ALA A 57 -9.61 -10.07 7.05
N THR A 58 -10.17 -9.44 6.01
CA THR A 58 -9.60 -8.23 5.40
C THR A 58 -9.63 -7.03 6.37
N LEU A 59 -10.71 -6.85 7.12
CA LEU A 59 -10.79 -5.80 8.15
C LEU A 59 -9.77 -6.04 9.29
N ALA A 60 -9.59 -7.29 9.70
CA ALA A 60 -8.56 -7.65 10.70
C ALA A 60 -7.14 -7.37 10.18
N ALA A 61 -6.90 -7.58 8.88
CA ALA A 61 -5.63 -7.25 8.23
C ALA A 61 -5.34 -5.74 8.27
N ILE A 62 -6.35 -4.88 8.04
CA ILE A 62 -6.22 -3.42 8.21
C ILE A 62 -5.78 -3.11 9.64
N GLY A 63 -6.44 -3.72 10.64
CA GLY A 63 -6.08 -3.55 12.05
C GLY A 63 -4.62 -3.92 12.34
N ALA A 64 -4.14 -5.03 11.77
CA ALA A 64 -2.74 -5.45 11.91
C ALA A 64 -1.77 -4.43 11.29
N GLY A 65 -2.09 -3.87 10.11
CA GLY A 65 -1.32 -2.80 9.50
C GLY A 65 -1.32 -1.52 10.34
N CYS A 66 -2.48 -1.13 10.89
CA CYS A 66 -2.57 0.02 11.81
C CYS A 66 -1.68 -0.16 13.05
N LEU A 67 -1.60 -1.38 13.60
CA LEU A 67 -0.70 -1.69 14.73
C LEU A 67 0.77 -1.59 14.34
N ALA A 68 1.15 -2.05 13.14
CA ALA A 68 2.51 -1.88 12.62
C ALA A 68 2.85 -0.40 12.44
N GLY A 69 1.97 0.40 11.84
CA GLY A 69 2.14 1.85 11.71
C GLY A 69 2.19 2.57 13.05
N LEU A 70 1.38 2.13 14.04
CA LEU A 70 1.43 2.64 15.40
C LEU A 70 2.79 2.37 16.06
N ALA A 71 3.34 1.16 15.89
CA ALA A 71 4.65 0.81 16.40
C ALA A 71 5.75 1.71 15.82
N THR A 72 5.77 1.91 14.49
CA THR A 72 6.71 2.82 13.81
C THR A 72 6.56 4.25 14.33
N GLY A 73 5.31 4.74 14.40
CA GLY A 73 5.03 6.08 14.89
C GLY A 73 5.46 6.31 16.34
N LEU A 74 5.29 5.32 17.22
CA LEU A 74 5.74 5.41 18.62
C LEU A 74 7.27 5.38 18.73
N LEU A 75 7.96 4.54 17.95
CA LEU A 75 9.42 4.49 17.92
C LEU A 75 10.00 5.83 17.43
N TYR A 76 9.38 6.43 16.44
CA TYR A 76 9.80 7.71 15.90
C TYR A 76 9.48 8.87 16.86
N THR A 77 8.23 9.04 17.27
CA THR A 77 7.79 10.22 18.04
C THR A 77 8.25 10.18 19.50
N LYS A 78 8.06 9.04 20.19
CA LYS A 78 8.45 8.89 21.60
C LYS A 78 9.86 8.35 21.78
N GLY A 79 10.26 7.39 20.95
CA GLY A 79 11.58 6.80 20.97
C GLY A 79 12.68 7.70 20.39
N ARG A 80 12.29 8.77 19.64
CA ARG A 80 13.21 9.68 18.94
C ARG A 80 14.18 8.94 18.01
N ILE A 81 13.77 7.79 17.50
CA ILE A 81 14.54 7.00 16.54
C ILE A 81 14.37 7.63 15.15
N PRO A 82 15.43 7.77 14.34
CA PRO A 82 15.32 8.30 12.98
C PRO A 82 14.26 7.56 12.14
N THR A 83 13.61 8.27 11.23
CA THR A 83 12.49 7.79 10.40
C THR A 83 12.78 6.45 9.73
N LEU A 84 13.88 6.38 8.98
CA LEU A 84 14.30 5.19 8.26
C LEU A 84 14.54 4.00 9.19
N LEU A 85 15.20 4.23 10.32
CA LEU A 85 15.55 3.17 11.26
C LEU A 85 14.33 2.63 12.00
N SER A 86 13.36 3.50 12.37
CA SER A 86 12.10 3.06 12.99
C SER A 86 11.30 2.15 12.06
N GLY A 87 11.23 2.49 10.76
CA GLY A 87 10.58 1.67 9.75
C GLY A 87 11.25 0.30 9.56
N ILE A 88 12.60 0.26 9.47
CA ILE A 88 13.36 -1.00 9.34
C ILE A 88 13.16 -1.91 10.56
N LEU A 89 13.16 -1.35 11.77
CA LEU A 89 12.96 -2.14 12.99
C LEU A 89 11.57 -2.79 13.02
N VAL A 90 10.53 -2.05 12.65
CA VAL A 90 9.17 -2.61 12.60
C VAL A 90 9.02 -3.58 11.44
N MET A 91 9.58 -3.30 10.26
CA MET A 91 9.58 -4.20 9.11
C MET A 91 10.18 -5.58 9.49
N THR A 92 11.35 -5.59 10.15
CA THR A 92 11.98 -6.85 10.59
C THR A 92 11.16 -7.57 11.64
N SER A 93 10.52 -6.83 12.55
CA SER A 93 9.60 -7.40 13.55
C SER A 93 8.36 -8.00 12.89
N CYS A 94 7.78 -7.33 11.89
CA CYS A 94 6.65 -7.83 11.12
C CYS A 94 6.96 -9.18 10.45
N ASN A 95 8.16 -9.39 9.92
CA ASN A 95 8.55 -10.67 9.33
C ASN A 95 8.45 -11.82 10.33
N SER A 96 8.86 -11.61 11.59
CA SER A 96 8.70 -12.61 12.65
C SER A 96 7.22 -12.83 13.02
N VAL A 97 6.42 -11.76 13.08
CA VAL A 97 4.97 -11.86 13.34
C VAL A 97 4.26 -12.62 12.22
N ILE A 98 4.62 -12.39 10.96
CA ILE A 98 4.09 -13.11 9.80
C ILE A 98 4.32 -14.61 9.93
N LEU A 99 5.55 -15.03 10.24
CA LEU A 99 5.90 -16.43 10.44
C LEU A 99 5.17 -17.03 11.65
N PHE A 100 5.01 -16.27 12.73
CA PHE A 100 4.24 -16.69 13.90
C PHE A 100 2.76 -16.90 13.57
N VAL A 101 2.14 -16.00 12.81
CA VAL A 101 0.72 -16.06 12.42
C VAL A 101 0.46 -17.20 11.44
N MET A 102 1.28 -17.33 10.39
CA MET A 102 1.11 -18.36 9.35
C MET A 102 1.66 -19.72 9.75
N GLN A 103 2.55 -19.83 10.75
CA GLN A 103 3.27 -21.05 11.16
C GLN A 103 4.11 -21.68 10.02
N ARG A 104 4.25 -21.00 8.89
CA ARG A 104 5.00 -21.42 7.70
C ARG A 104 5.35 -20.20 6.83
N ALA A 105 6.31 -20.34 5.91
CA ALA A 105 6.71 -19.26 5.03
C ALA A 105 5.66 -18.90 3.96
N ASN A 106 4.87 -19.88 3.52
CA ASN A 106 3.81 -19.73 2.51
C ASN A 106 2.55 -20.47 2.96
N LEU A 107 1.39 -19.81 2.81
CA LEU A 107 0.08 -20.37 3.17
C LEU A 107 -0.91 -20.15 2.02
N GLY A 108 -1.42 -21.24 1.45
CA GLY A 108 -2.38 -21.21 0.34
C GLY A 108 -3.84 -21.15 0.79
N LEU A 109 -4.68 -20.57 -0.06
CA LEU A 109 -6.14 -20.47 0.08
C LEU A 109 -6.89 -21.50 -0.77
N LEU A 110 -6.24 -22.58 -1.19
CA LEU A 110 -6.88 -23.58 -2.05
C LEU A 110 -8.08 -24.21 -1.34
N GLY A 111 -9.27 -24.14 -1.96
CA GLY A 111 -10.51 -24.69 -1.39
C GLY A 111 -11.25 -23.77 -0.42
N TYR A 112 -10.76 -22.59 -0.14
CA TYR A 112 -11.44 -21.59 0.69
C TYR A 112 -12.09 -20.49 -0.15
N LYS A 113 -13.25 -19.98 0.30
CA LYS A 113 -13.93 -18.87 -0.35
C LYS A 113 -13.11 -17.59 -0.23
N LYS A 114 -12.96 -16.89 -1.36
CA LYS A 114 -12.29 -15.60 -1.44
C LYS A 114 -13.31 -14.47 -1.53
N ILE A 115 -12.87 -13.22 -1.29
CA ILE A 115 -13.75 -12.07 -1.37
C ILE A 115 -14.31 -11.88 -2.80
N GLN A 116 -13.57 -12.28 -3.82
CA GLN A 116 -13.98 -12.24 -5.23
C GLN A 116 -15.17 -13.15 -5.56
N GLU A 117 -15.42 -14.16 -4.75
CA GLU A 117 -16.51 -15.13 -4.96
C GLU A 117 -17.86 -14.67 -4.38
N PHE A 118 -17.90 -13.50 -3.69
CA PHE A 118 -19.16 -12.94 -3.19
C PHE A 118 -20.03 -12.34 -4.30
N LEU A 119 -19.43 -11.99 -5.44
CA LEU A 119 -20.17 -11.41 -6.57
C LEU A 119 -20.54 -12.49 -7.59
N PRO A 120 -21.78 -12.44 -8.16
CA PRO A 120 -22.30 -13.48 -9.04
C PRO A 120 -21.88 -13.37 -10.51
N PHE A 121 -20.80 -12.61 -10.82
CA PHE A 121 -20.32 -12.40 -12.18
C PHE A 121 -19.16 -13.35 -12.54
N ALA A 122 -18.66 -13.26 -13.77
CA ALA A 122 -17.50 -14.02 -14.20
C ALA A 122 -16.25 -13.66 -13.38
N SER A 123 -15.42 -14.65 -13.03
CA SER A 123 -14.30 -14.51 -12.09
C SER A 123 -13.37 -13.31 -12.40
N GLY A 124 -12.98 -13.13 -13.67
CA GLY A 124 -12.12 -11.99 -14.04
C GLY A 124 -12.77 -10.61 -13.94
N PHE A 125 -14.10 -10.53 -14.05
CA PHE A 125 -14.84 -9.28 -13.86
C PHE A 125 -15.05 -8.97 -12.38
N ASN A 126 -15.26 -10.00 -11.56
CA ASN A 126 -15.37 -9.86 -10.11
C ASN A 126 -14.09 -9.28 -9.49
N GLU A 127 -12.93 -9.71 -9.95
CA GLU A 127 -11.63 -9.20 -9.48
C GLU A 127 -11.47 -7.69 -9.75
N ILE A 128 -11.84 -7.24 -10.96
CA ILE A 128 -11.81 -5.82 -11.32
C ILE A 128 -12.80 -5.03 -10.47
N LEU A 129 -14.01 -5.54 -10.32
CA LEU A 129 -15.09 -4.84 -9.61
C LEU A 129 -14.74 -4.67 -8.12
N ILE A 130 -14.19 -5.69 -7.49
CA ILE A 130 -13.73 -5.61 -6.10
C ILE A 130 -12.55 -4.65 -5.97
N GLY A 131 -11.56 -4.72 -6.86
CA GLY A 131 -10.46 -3.77 -6.89
C GLY A 131 -10.96 -2.33 -7.02
N LEU A 132 -11.91 -2.09 -7.93
CA LEU A 132 -12.52 -0.77 -8.15
C LEU A 132 -13.28 -0.27 -6.90
N ILE A 133 -14.08 -1.14 -6.27
CA ILE A 133 -14.83 -0.80 -5.04
C ILE A 133 -13.86 -0.36 -3.94
N PHE A 134 -12.82 -1.16 -3.66
CA PHE A 134 -11.87 -0.84 -2.60
C PHE A 134 -11.02 0.39 -2.91
N VAL A 135 -10.55 0.58 -4.14
CA VAL A 135 -9.84 1.80 -4.56
C VAL A 135 -10.72 3.02 -4.38
N THR A 136 -11.96 2.97 -4.86
CA THR A 136 -12.91 4.08 -4.73
C THR A 136 -13.20 4.40 -3.27
N LEU A 137 -13.39 3.36 -2.44
CA LEU A 137 -13.64 3.53 -1.01
C LEU A 137 -12.44 4.17 -0.30
N VAL A 138 -11.22 3.76 -0.62
CA VAL A 138 -9.99 4.34 -0.07
C VAL A 138 -9.83 5.79 -0.54
N ILE A 139 -10.03 6.08 -1.83
CA ILE A 139 -9.94 7.45 -2.37
C ILE A 139 -10.96 8.36 -1.70
N LEU A 140 -12.23 7.95 -1.60
CA LEU A 140 -13.27 8.73 -0.93
C LEU A 140 -12.96 8.93 0.55
N GLY A 141 -12.47 7.89 1.23
CA GLY A 141 -12.05 7.98 2.62
C GLY A 141 -10.89 8.96 2.83
N LEU A 142 -9.90 8.94 1.93
CA LEU A 142 -8.77 9.87 1.97
C LEU A 142 -9.19 11.31 1.65
N ILE A 143 -10.05 11.54 0.65
CA ILE A 143 -10.60 12.87 0.35
C ILE A 143 -11.33 13.41 1.57
N PHE A 144 -12.26 12.61 2.13
CA PHE A 144 -12.98 13.02 3.33
C PHE A 144 -12.05 13.32 4.49
N PHE A 145 -11.03 12.50 4.73
CA PHE A 145 -10.05 12.70 5.80
C PHE A 145 -9.24 13.99 5.57
N LEU A 146 -8.69 14.18 4.37
CA LEU A 146 -7.82 15.31 4.04
C LEU A 146 -8.57 16.65 4.05
N ASP A 147 -9.87 16.67 3.77
CA ASP A 147 -10.72 17.86 3.87
C ASP A 147 -11.10 18.23 5.31
N THR A 148 -10.88 17.34 6.29
CA THR A 148 -11.13 17.64 7.70
C THR A 148 -10.06 18.57 8.28
N ARG A 149 -10.36 19.19 9.44
CA ARG A 149 -9.37 19.99 10.19
C ARG A 149 -8.13 19.17 10.58
N LEU A 150 -8.31 17.89 10.88
CA LEU A 150 -7.19 16.97 11.16
C LEU A 150 -6.36 16.71 9.93
N GLY A 151 -6.98 16.49 8.78
CA GLY A 151 -6.27 16.29 7.51
C GLY A 151 -5.50 17.54 7.07
N GLN A 152 -6.06 18.74 7.25
CA GLN A 152 -5.36 20.00 6.98
C GLN A 152 -4.16 20.20 7.93
N ALA A 153 -4.31 19.87 9.22
CA ALA A 153 -3.20 19.88 10.17
C ALA A 153 -2.10 18.84 9.82
N TYR A 154 -2.51 17.70 9.28
CA TYR A 154 -1.61 16.67 8.80
C TYR A 154 -0.79 17.14 7.58
N ILE A 155 -1.44 17.76 6.58
CA ILE A 155 -0.77 18.35 5.41
C ILE A 155 0.20 19.46 5.85
N ALA A 156 -0.25 20.38 6.72
CA ALA A 156 0.60 21.46 7.24
C ALA A 156 1.83 20.93 8.00
N THR A 157 1.69 19.77 8.67
CA THR A 157 2.80 19.11 9.37
C THR A 157 3.85 18.59 8.41
N GLY A 158 3.45 18.04 7.27
CA GLY A 158 4.37 17.58 6.24
C GLY A 158 5.05 18.73 5.48
N ASP A 159 4.29 19.78 5.15
CA ASP A 159 4.82 20.94 4.41
C ASP A 159 5.87 21.71 5.23
N ASN A 160 5.59 21.99 6.51
CA ASN A 160 6.53 22.68 7.40
C ASN A 160 6.21 22.37 8.87
N PRO A 161 6.93 21.41 9.49
CA PRO A 161 6.70 21.00 10.88
C PRO A 161 6.89 22.14 11.89
N ASP A 162 7.85 23.05 11.66
CA ASP A 162 8.12 24.14 12.60
C ASP A 162 7.03 25.22 12.53
N MET A 163 6.54 25.52 11.34
CA MET A 163 5.37 26.38 11.17
C MET A 163 4.13 25.75 11.82
N ALA A 164 3.87 24.47 11.59
CA ALA A 164 2.73 23.77 12.18
C ALA A 164 2.76 23.83 13.72
N LYS A 165 3.94 23.62 14.33
CA LYS A 165 4.13 23.76 15.79
C LYS A 165 3.85 25.19 16.28
N SER A 166 4.25 26.20 15.52
CA SER A 166 4.01 27.61 15.90
C SER A 166 2.52 27.96 15.92
N PHE A 167 1.70 27.27 15.11
CA PHE A 167 0.24 27.38 15.13
C PHE A 167 -0.43 26.45 16.16
N GLY A 168 0.34 25.78 17.02
CA GLY A 168 -0.17 24.91 18.09
C GLY A 168 -0.57 23.51 17.64
N ILE A 169 -0.19 23.10 16.42
CA ILE A 169 -0.43 21.74 15.94
C ILE A 169 0.58 20.78 16.59
N ASN A 170 0.07 19.67 17.14
CA ASN A 170 0.93 18.62 17.67
C ASN A 170 1.40 17.72 16.53
N THR A 171 2.58 18.02 15.98
CA THR A 171 3.16 17.30 14.85
C THR A 171 3.39 15.81 15.14
N ASP A 172 3.85 15.45 16.35
CA ASP A 172 4.06 14.04 16.74
C ASP A 172 2.76 13.22 16.63
N ARG A 173 1.60 13.82 16.96
CA ARG A 173 0.30 13.14 16.80
C ARG A 173 -0.12 13.03 15.34
N MET A 174 0.17 14.03 14.52
CA MET A 174 -0.15 14.01 13.10
C MET A 174 0.68 12.96 12.36
N GLU A 175 1.97 12.90 12.63
CA GLU A 175 2.89 11.89 12.08
C GLU A 175 2.47 10.47 12.49
N LEU A 176 2.18 10.25 13.78
CA LEU A 176 1.71 8.96 14.28
C LEU A 176 0.40 8.54 13.60
N MET A 177 -0.56 9.45 13.50
CA MET A 177 -1.85 9.18 12.84
C MET A 177 -1.67 8.86 11.36
N GLY A 178 -0.82 9.61 10.65
CA GLY A 178 -0.51 9.36 9.24
C GLY A 178 0.11 7.99 9.02
N LEU A 179 1.06 7.57 9.84
CA LEU A 179 1.68 6.24 9.78
C LEU A 179 0.67 5.11 10.06
N VAL A 180 -0.24 5.31 11.00
CA VAL A 180 -1.31 4.33 11.32
C VAL A 180 -2.25 4.16 10.12
N ILE A 181 -2.75 5.25 9.55
CA ILE A 181 -3.68 5.20 8.42
C ILE A 181 -2.99 4.60 7.18
N SER A 182 -1.80 5.07 6.85
CA SER A 182 -1.02 4.60 5.70
C SER A 182 -0.78 3.09 5.78
N ASN A 183 -0.22 2.61 6.88
CA ASN A 183 0.08 1.17 7.04
C ASN A 183 -1.19 0.31 7.09
N GLY A 184 -2.33 0.85 7.57
CA GLY A 184 -3.64 0.20 7.45
C GLY A 184 -4.08 0.02 6.00
N ILE A 185 -3.93 1.04 5.16
CA ILE A 185 -4.24 1.00 3.72
C ILE A 185 -3.28 0.04 2.99
N ILE A 186 -2.00 0.06 3.34
CA ILE A 186 -1.00 -0.85 2.77
C ILE A 186 -1.31 -2.31 3.09
N ALA A 187 -1.68 -2.60 4.34
CA ALA A 187 -2.10 -3.95 4.74
C ALA A 187 -3.40 -4.40 4.07
N LEU A 188 -4.34 -3.50 3.80
CA LEU A 188 -5.52 -3.76 2.98
C LEU A 188 -5.12 -4.22 1.58
N SER A 189 -4.20 -3.51 0.93
CA SER A 189 -3.68 -3.91 -0.39
C SER A 189 -3.06 -5.31 -0.33
N GLY A 190 -2.24 -5.60 0.68
CA GLY A 190 -1.64 -6.92 0.88
C GLY A 190 -2.67 -8.04 1.10
N ALA A 191 -3.73 -7.77 1.87
CA ALA A 191 -4.82 -8.72 2.10
C ALA A 191 -5.61 -9.03 0.82
N LEU A 192 -5.90 -8.02 0.00
CA LEU A 192 -6.59 -8.19 -1.28
C LEU A 192 -5.71 -8.92 -2.30
N MET A 193 -4.41 -8.58 -2.36
CA MET A 193 -3.45 -9.25 -3.25
C MET A 193 -3.31 -10.72 -2.90
N ALA A 194 -3.17 -11.08 -1.63
CA ALA A 194 -3.06 -12.47 -1.19
C ALA A 194 -4.33 -13.28 -1.50
N GLN A 195 -5.51 -12.67 -1.40
CA GLN A 195 -6.77 -13.32 -1.79
C GLN A 195 -6.87 -13.48 -3.32
N GLN A 196 -6.40 -12.52 -4.11
CA GLN A 196 -6.39 -12.62 -5.56
C GLN A 196 -5.42 -13.69 -6.06
N GLU A 197 -4.19 -13.70 -5.55
CA GLU A 197 -3.17 -14.70 -5.89
C GLU A 197 -3.51 -16.09 -5.31
N GLY A 198 -4.30 -16.15 -4.23
CA GLY A 198 -4.71 -17.37 -3.58
C GLY A 198 -3.68 -17.95 -2.61
N TYR A 199 -2.72 -17.14 -2.18
CA TYR A 199 -1.72 -17.49 -1.16
C TYR A 199 -1.12 -16.25 -0.52
N ALA A 200 -0.57 -16.39 0.68
CA ALA A 200 0.29 -15.41 1.32
C ALA A 200 1.71 -15.97 1.43
N ASP A 201 2.71 -15.10 1.23
CA ASP A 201 4.13 -15.42 1.32
C ASP A 201 4.84 -14.36 2.16
N ALA A 202 5.68 -14.80 3.11
CA ALA A 202 6.40 -13.92 4.01
C ALA A 202 7.40 -12.99 3.29
N SER A 203 7.94 -13.43 2.16
CA SER A 203 8.92 -12.68 1.35
C SER A 203 8.29 -11.72 0.34
N ARG A 204 6.95 -11.69 0.25
CA ARG A 204 6.22 -10.88 -0.75
C ARG A 204 6.38 -9.37 -0.55
N GLY A 205 6.79 -8.94 0.63
CA GLY A 205 7.02 -7.51 0.95
C GLY A 205 8.27 -6.91 0.33
N ILE A 206 9.24 -7.74 -0.07
CA ILE A 206 10.55 -7.24 -0.55
C ILE A 206 10.41 -6.51 -1.87
N GLY A 207 10.73 -5.21 -1.88
CA GLY A 207 10.64 -4.34 -3.06
C GLY A 207 9.26 -3.78 -3.35
N VAL A 208 8.26 -4.00 -2.50
CA VAL A 208 6.90 -3.48 -2.67
C VAL A 208 6.86 -1.94 -2.63
N ILE A 209 7.73 -1.32 -1.85
CA ILE A 209 7.85 0.15 -1.80
C ILE A 209 8.23 0.73 -3.18
N VAL A 210 9.10 0.04 -3.94
CA VAL A 210 9.50 0.47 -5.30
C VAL A 210 8.30 0.45 -6.24
N ILE A 211 7.45 -0.57 -6.16
CA ILE A 211 6.23 -0.67 -6.98
C ILE A 211 5.26 0.47 -6.64
N GLY A 212 5.05 0.74 -5.36
CA GLY A 212 4.15 1.80 -4.93
C GLY A 212 4.65 3.20 -5.29
N LEU A 213 5.95 3.46 -5.12
CA LEU A 213 6.56 4.71 -5.56
C LEU A 213 6.53 4.86 -7.08
N ALA A 214 6.78 3.79 -7.85
CA ALA A 214 6.67 3.84 -9.29
C ALA A 214 5.25 4.18 -9.74
N SER A 215 4.24 3.58 -9.13
CA SER A 215 2.83 3.87 -9.39
C SER A 215 2.48 5.34 -9.12
N LEU A 216 2.96 5.87 -8.00
CA LEU A 216 2.76 7.26 -7.60
C LEU A 216 3.43 8.23 -8.59
N ILE A 217 4.71 8.02 -8.90
CA ILE A 217 5.49 8.92 -9.76
C ILE A 217 5.01 8.86 -11.20
N ILE A 218 4.66 7.69 -11.72
CA ILE A 218 4.05 7.58 -13.07
C ILE A 218 2.74 8.36 -13.11
N GLY A 219 1.91 8.28 -12.06
CA GLY A 219 0.70 9.06 -11.96
C GLY A 219 0.97 10.58 -11.99
N GLU A 220 1.97 11.05 -11.24
CA GLU A 220 2.36 12.46 -11.22
C GLU A 220 2.96 12.95 -12.55
N VAL A 221 3.74 12.12 -13.22
CA VAL A 221 4.34 12.44 -14.54
C VAL A 221 3.26 12.53 -15.63
N LEU A 222 2.27 11.64 -15.59
CA LEU A 222 1.17 11.65 -16.57
C LEU A 222 0.23 12.84 -16.39
N PHE A 223 0.05 13.31 -15.18
CA PHE A 223 -0.87 14.38 -14.81
C PHE A 223 -0.15 15.46 -14.01
N SER A 224 0.55 16.35 -14.70
CA SER A 224 1.17 17.52 -14.08
C SER A 224 0.11 18.59 -13.74
N ASN A 225 0.32 19.37 -12.66
CA ASN A 225 -0.56 20.48 -12.22
C ASN A 225 -1.99 20.08 -11.81
N VAL A 226 -2.13 18.98 -11.10
CA VAL A 226 -3.40 18.48 -10.57
C VAL A 226 -3.62 18.89 -9.12
N THR A 227 -4.89 19.08 -8.74
CA THR A 227 -5.32 19.26 -7.35
C THR A 227 -5.04 18.00 -6.52
N LEU A 228 -5.06 18.12 -5.19
CA LEU A 228 -4.82 16.98 -4.29
C LEU A 228 -5.77 15.80 -4.58
N THR A 229 -7.03 16.10 -4.85
CA THR A 229 -8.07 15.09 -5.18
C THR A 229 -7.77 14.39 -6.51
N GLU A 230 -7.41 15.16 -7.54
CA GLU A 230 -7.04 14.61 -8.85
C GLU A 230 -5.75 13.79 -8.78
N ARG A 231 -4.83 14.15 -7.86
CA ARG A 231 -3.60 13.39 -7.60
C ARG A 231 -3.89 12.00 -7.06
N LEU A 232 -4.89 11.82 -6.21
CA LEU A 232 -5.30 10.49 -5.75
C LEU A 232 -5.83 9.61 -6.91
N LEU A 233 -6.56 10.20 -7.85
CA LEU A 233 -7.02 9.51 -9.07
C LEU A 233 -5.84 9.21 -10.01
N SER A 234 -4.88 10.14 -10.15
CA SER A 234 -3.70 9.93 -10.99
C SER A 234 -2.84 8.77 -10.50
N ILE A 235 -2.74 8.54 -9.19
CA ILE A 235 -2.04 7.38 -8.62
C ILE A 235 -2.72 6.07 -9.06
N ALA A 236 -4.06 6.02 -9.07
CA ALA A 236 -4.78 4.84 -9.52
C ALA A 236 -4.54 4.55 -11.01
N ILE A 237 -4.50 5.58 -11.84
CA ILE A 237 -4.17 5.44 -13.27
C ILE A 237 -2.69 5.06 -13.45
N GLY A 238 -1.79 5.69 -12.69
CA GLY A 238 -0.35 5.42 -12.71
C GLY A 238 -0.02 3.97 -12.34
N SER A 239 -0.72 3.39 -11.37
CA SER A 239 -0.52 1.98 -10.99
C SER A 239 -1.00 1.01 -12.07
N ILE A 240 -2.09 1.30 -12.76
CA ILE A 240 -2.54 0.52 -13.91
C ILE A 240 -1.53 0.63 -15.06
N ALA A 241 -1.05 1.85 -15.35
CA ALA A 241 -0.02 2.09 -16.37
C ALA A 241 1.29 1.34 -16.03
N TYR A 242 1.72 1.38 -14.78
CA TYR A 242 2.87 0.61 -14.31
C TYR A 242 2.69 -0.90 -14.56
N GLN A 243 1.50 -1.44 -14.25
CA GLN A 243 1.23 -2.86 -14.46
C GLN A 243 1.22 -3.26 -15.94
N PHE A 244 0.75 -2.35 -16.82
CA PHE A 244 0.88 -2.54 -18.27
C PHE A 244 2.33 -2.54 -18.74
N LEU A 245 3.20 -1.67 -18.18
CA LEU A 245 4.63 -1.67 -18.49
C LEU A 245 5.30 -2.98 -18.06
N ILE A 246 5.02 -3.48 -16.87
CA ILE A 246 5.54 -4.77 -16.40
C ILE A 246 5.06 -5.92 -17.30
N TRP A 247 3.78 -5.90 -17.70
CA TRP A 247 3.26 -6.89 -18.63
C TRP A 247 3.97 -6.84 -20.00
N ALA A 248 4.22 -5.64 -20.52
CA ALA A 248 4.94 -5.47 -21.78
C ALA A 248 6.37 -6.06 -21.70
N VAL A 249 7.06 -5.87 -20.58
CA VAL A 249 8.38 -6.47 -20.33
C VAL A 249 8.31 -8.01 -20.34
N ILE A 250 7.28 -8.58 -19.72
CA ILE A 250 7.06 -10.04 -19.72
C ILE A 250 6.73 -10.54 -21.15
N ALA A 251 5.90 -9.80 -21.89
CA ALA A 251 5.52 -10.15 -23.26
C ALA A 251 6.71 -10.17 -24.24
N LEU A 252 7.76 -9.40 -23.96
CA LEU A 252 9.03 -9.44 -24.68
C LEU A 252 9.87 -10.70 -24.40
N GLY A 253 9.36 -11.64 -23.58
CA GLY A 253 10.05 -12.91 -23.27
C GLY A 253 11.10 -12.81 -22.16
N ILE A 254 11.11 -11.72 -21.39
CA ILE A 254 12.05 -11.53 -20.29
C ILE A 254 11.60 -12.39 -19.10
N ASN A 255 12.53 -13.12 -18.51
CA ASN A 255 12.25 -13.98 -17.35
C ASN A 255 11.74 -13.14 -16.16
N THR A 256 10.68 -13.61 -15.52
CA THR A 256 10.04 -12.96 -14.37
C THR A 256 10.98 -12.71 -13.20
N SER A 257 12.08 -13.46 -13.09
CA SER A 257 13.12 -13.25 -12.09
C SER A 257 13.81 -11.87 -12.18
N TYR A 258 13.80 -11.25 -13.36
CA TYR A 258 14.43 -9.94 -13.60
C TYR A 258 13.45 -8.75 -13.49
N ILE A 259 12.19 -8.99 -13.20
CA ILE A 259 11.15 -7.93 -13.11
C ILE A 259 11.56 -6.83 -12.13
N ARG A 260 12.20 -7.17 -11.01
CA ARG A 260 12.65 -6.18 -10.00
C ARG A 260 13.67 -5.19 -10.57
N ILE A 261 14.55 -5.63 -11.48
CA ILE A 261 15.52 -4.74 -12.14
C ILE A 261 14.78 -3.75 -13.04
N PHE A 262 13.81 -4.24 -13.83
CA PHE A 262 13.00 -3.38 -14.70
C PHE A 262 12.12 -2.41 -13.90
N SER A 263 11.54 -2.85 -12.79
CA SER A 263 10.80 -1.97 -11.88
C SER A 263 11.66 -0.81 -11.38
N ALA A 264 12.87 -1.11 -10.91
CA ALA A 264 13.81 -0.11 -10.41
C ALA A 264 14.26 0.84 -11.52
N LEU A 265 14.48 0.32 -12.75
CA LEU A 265 14.89 1.11 -13.91
C LEU A 265 13.76 2.03 -14.37
N ILE A 266 12.52 1.55 -14.43
CA ILE A 266 11.34 2.35 -14.76
C ILE A 266 11.20 3.51 -13.74
N LEU A 267 11.30 3.19 -12.45
CA LEU A 267 11.24 4.19 -11.39
C LEU A 267 12.35 5.25 -11.54
N ALA A 268 13.60 4.81 -11.79
CA ALA A 268 14.72 5.71 -11.98
C ALA A 268 14.51 6.66 -13.18
N ILE A 269 14.04 6.14 -14.31
CA ILE A 269 13.72 6.95 -15.50
C ILE A 269 12.63 7.96 -15.17
N CYS A 270 11.53 7.54 -14.54
CA CYS A 270 10.43 8.43 -14.17
C CYS A 270 10.86 9.53 -13.19
N LEU A 271 11.78 9.23 -12.27
CA LEU A 271 12.34 10.24 -11.36
C LEU A 271 13.26 11.25 -12.05
N MET A 272 13.89 10.88 -13.15
CA MET A 272 14.76 11.78 -13.92
C MET A 272 13.97 12.75 -14.80
N ILE A 273 12.76 12.40 -15.23
CA ILE A 273 11.92 13.26 -16.10
C ILE A 273 11.61 14.64 -15.49
N PRO A 274 11.22 14.79 -14.23
CA PRO A 274 10.91 16.08 -13.63
C PRO A 274 12.13 17.00 -13.43
N THR A 275 13.34 16.49 -13.61
CA THR A 275 14.60 17.26 -13.47
C THR A 275 15.06 17.88 -14.79
N PHE A 276 14.35 17.61 -15.87
CA PHE A 276 14.53 18.22 -17.18
C PHE A 276 13.31 19.07 -17.57
#